data_a4be93ea540850c7c231d268b347c742
#
_entry.id   a4be93ea540850c7c231d268b347c742
#
_cell.length_a   1.000
_cell.length_b   1.000
_cell.length_c   1.000
_cell.angle_alpha   90.00
_cell.angle_beta   90.00
_cell.angle_gamma   90.00
#
_symmetry.space_group_name_H-M   'P 1'
#
loop_
_entity.id
_entity.type
_entity.pdbx_description
1 polymer ?
#
loop_
_entity_poly.entity_id
_entity_poly.type
_entity_poly.pdbx_seq_one_letter_code
_entity_poly.pdbx_strand_id
1 'polypeptide(L)'
;MEVQLKETERIDDLQLKGLKLIQDTNGFCFGIDAVLLANFAKVKKGAKVVDLGTGTGIVPILIAGKSQASKIIGVEIQEEVYEMATRSVKL
;
A
#
# COMPACT_ATOMS: atom_id res chain seq x y z
N MET A 1 -13.71 2.66 11.87
CA MET A 1 -12.71 3.53 12.49
C MET A 1 -12.39 4.68 11.56
N GLU A 2 -12.40 5.87 12.09
CA GLU A 2 -12.14 7.07 11.31
C GLU A 2 -10.64 7.30 11.17
N VAL A 3 -10.19 7.56 9.94
CA VAL A 3 -8.79 7.86 9.67
C VAL A 3 -8.67 9.35 9.41
N GLN A 4 -7.74 10.01 10.12
CA GLN A 4 -7.52 11.44 9.97
C GLN A 4 -6.35 11.69 9.04
N LEU A 5 -6.51 12.68 8.14
CA LEU A 5 -5.47 13.09 7.21
C LEU A 5 -4.73 14.30 7.74
N LYS A 6 -3.43 14.35 7.46
CA LYS A 6 -2.64 15.57 7.66
C LYS A 6 -2.89 16.53 6.50
N GLU A 7 -2.50 17.79 6.67
CA GLU A 7 -2.84 18.88 5.74
C GLU A 7 -2.42 18.62 4.29
N THR A 8 -1.26 18.01 4.08
CA THR A 8 -0.73 17.76 2.73
C THR A 8 -1.06 16.37 2.20
N GLU A 9 -1.86 15.60 2.93
CA GLU A 9 -2.21 14.23 2.55
C GLU A 9 -3.54 14.20 1.79
N ARG A 10 -3.67 13.18 0.95
CA ARG A 10 -4.93 12.90 0.25
C ARG A 10 -5.17 11.41 0.21
N ILE A 11 -6.43 11.02 0.03
CA ILE A 11 -6.81 9.63 -0.17
C ILE A 11 -7.01 9.40 -1.67
N ASP A 12 -6.26 8.46 -2.23
CA ASP A 12 -6.41 8.04 -3.62
C ASP A 12 -7.14 6.71 -3.68
N ASP A 13 -8.17 6.65 -4.53
CA ASP A 13 -8.90 5.43 -4.81
C ASP A 13 -8.10 4.63 -5.84
N LEU A 14 -7.77 3.38 -5.51
CA LEU A 14 -6.99 2.52 -6.39
C LEU A 14 -7.85 1.84 -7.46
N GLN A 15 -9.17 2.07 -7.44
CA GLN A 15 -10.12 1.49 -8.39
C GLN A 15 -10.02 -0.04 -8.45
N LEU A 16 -9.75 -0.64 -7.30
CA LEU A 16 -9.62 -2.09 -7.15
C LEU A 16 -10.25 -2.49 -5.82
N LYS A 17 -11.41 -3.11 -5.85
CA LYS A 17 -12.12 -3.65 -4.67
C LYS A 17 -12.29 -2.64 -3.53
N GLY A 18 -12.45 -1.37 -3.86
CA GLY A 18 -12.64 -0.32 -2.87
C GLY A 18 -11.39 0.03 -2.06
N LEU A 19 -10.22 -0.48 -2.45
CA LEU A 19 -8.98 -0.19 -1.76
C LEU A 19 -8.53 1.25 -1.99
N LYS A 20 -7.96 1.84 -0.95
CA LYS A 20 -7.53 3.24 -0.95
C LYS A 20 -6.15 3.37 -0.36
N LEU A 21 -5.46 4.45 -0.74
CA LEU A 21 -4.11 4.74 -0.30
C LEU A 21 -4.00 6.19 0.11
N ILE A 22 -3.37 6.45 1.26
CA ILE A 22 -3.04 7.81 1.67
C ILE A 22 -1.68 8.16 1.08
N GLN A 23 -1.60 9.31 0.43
CA GLN A 23 -0.35 9.84 -0.10
C GLN A 23 -0.15 11.27 0.37
N ASP A 24 1.12 11.64 0.59
CA ASP A 24 1.50 13.01 0.94
C ASP A 24 1.89 13.72 -0.35
N THR A 25 1.18 14.80 -0.69
CA THR A 25 1.43 15.54 -1.92
C THR A 25 2.79 16.22 -1.94
N ASN A 26 3.40 16.46 -0.77
CA ASN A 26 4.76 17.00 -0.66
C ASN A 26 5.83 15.92 -0.61
N GLY A 27 5.45 14.65 -0.58
CA GLY A 27 6.36 13.54 -0.55
C GLY A 27 6.37 12.78 -1.86
N PHE A 28 6.99 11.60 -1.83
CA PHE A 28 7.02 10.71 -2.98
C PHE A 28 5.70 9.98 -3.12
N CYS A 29 5.01 10.18 -4.24
CA CYS A 29 3.81 9.41 -4.59
C CYS A 29 4.20 8.25 -5.49
N PHE A 30 3.43 7.13 -5.39
CA PHE A 30 3.76 5.97 -6.20
C PHE A 30 3.60 6.27 -7.69
N GLY A 31 4.43 5.60 -8.50
CA GLY A 31 4.33 5.67 -9.94
C GLY A 31 3.85 4.36 -10.54
N ILE A 32 3.85 4.29 -11.87
CA ILE A 32 3.40 3.11 -12.60
C ILE A 32 4.30 1.90 -12.32
N ASP A 33 5.56 2.12 -11.93
CA ASP A 33 6.48 1.03 -11.59
C ASP A 33 5.97 0.17 -10.43
N ALA A 34 5.37 0.77 -9.41
CA ALA A 34 4.78 0.01 -8.31
C ALA A 34 3.61 -0.85 -8.77
N VAL A 35 2.77 -0.30 -9.66
CA VAL A 35 1.65 -1.04 -10.24
C VAL A 35 2.15 -2.20 -11.09
N LEU A 36 3.17 -1.96 -11.91
CA LEU A 36 3.78 -3.01 -12.75
C LEU A 36 4.39 -4.12 -11.90
N LEU A 37 5.09 -3.75 -10.82
CA LEU A 37 5.67 -4.73 -9.92
C LEU A 37 4.60 -5.60 -9.27
N ALA A 38 3.54 -4.99 -8.77
CA ALA A 38 2.44 -5.73 -8.14
C ALA A 38 1.77 -6.69 -9.13
N ASN A 39 1.64 -6.29 -10.40
CA ASN A 39 1.08 -7.14 -11.44
C ASN A 39 2.04 -8.23 -11.89
N PHE A 40 3.35 -7.96 -11.86
CA PHE A 40 4.37 -8.91 -12.28
C PHE A 40 4.57 -10.03 -11.27
N ALA A 41 4.41 -9.72 -9.98
CA ALA A 41 4.62 -10.68 -8.91
C ALA A 41 3.62 -11.84 -9.02
N LYS A 42 4.15 -13.06 -8.99
CA LYS A 42 3.31 -14.27 -9.02
C LYS A 42 3.05 -14.72 -7.60
N VAL A 43 1.86 -14.42 -7.10
CA VAL A 43 1.48 -14.75 -5.73
C VAL A 43 0.49 -15.89 -5.74
N LYS A 44 0.93 -17.05 -5.23
CA LYS A 44 0.09 -18.22 -5.16
C LYS A 44 -0.96 -18.08 -4.06
N LYS A 45 -2.09 -18.76 -4.22
CA LYS A 45 -3.13 -18.81 -3.19
C LYS A 45 -2.53 -19.30 -1.88
N GLY A 46 -2.79 -18.58 -0.80
CA GLY A 46 -2.30 -18.92 0.52
C GLY A 46 -0.85 -18.52 0.79
N ALA A 47 -0.18 -17.87 -0.16
CA ALA A 47 1.21 -17.46 0.00
C ALA A 47 1.37 -16.40 1.10
N LYS A 48 2.56 -16.35 1.69
CA LYS A 48 2.97 -15.27 2.59
C LYS A 48 3.93 -14.39 1.83
N VAL A 49 3.69 -13.08 1.86
CA VAL A 49 4.44 -12.10 1.08
C VAL A 49 5.07 -11.07 2.01
N VAL A 50 6.33 -10.73 1.76
CA VAL A 50 7.02 -9.65 2.47
C VAL A 50 7.50 -8.64 1.43
N ASP A 51 7.16 -7.37 1.64
CA ASP A 51 7.62 -6.28 0.78
C ASP A 51 8.61 -5.42 1.56
N LEU A 52 9.89 -5.49 1.18
CA LEU A 52 10.94 -4.71 1.81
C LEU A 52 10.97 -3.30 1.22
N GLY A 53 11.02 -2.29 2.10
CA GLY A 53 10.96 -0.89 1.65
C GLY A 53 9.60 -0.56 1.07
N THR A 54 8.54 -0.94 1.77
CA THR A 54 7.18 -0.86 1.25
C THR A 54 6.67 0.56 0.99
N GLY A 55 7.33 1.58 1.56
CA GLY A 55 6.92 2.97 1.39
C GLY A 55 5.51 3.20 1.93
N THR A 56 4.64 3.75 1.08
CA THR A 56 3.25 4.04 1.45
C THR A 56 2.37 2.80 1.54
N GLY A 57 2.90 1.62 1.22
CA GLY A 57 2.16 0.37 1.26
C GLY A 57 1.43 0.05 -0.04
N ILE A 58 1.75 0.74 -1.13
CA ILE A 58 1.04 0.56 -2.40
C ILE A 58 1.14 -0.88 -2.94
N VAL A 59 2.33 -1.48 -2.91
CA VAL A 59 2.51 -2.84 -3.45
C VAL A 59 1.75 -3.88 -2.62
N PRO A 60 1.88 -3.92 -1.28
CA PRO A 60 1.08 -4.84 -0.47
C PRO A 60 -0.42 -4.68 -0.66
N ILE A 61 -0.91 -3.45 -0.72
CA ILE A 61 -2.34 -3.19 -0.89
C ILE A 61 -2.83 -3.70 -2.24
N LEU A 62 -2.07 -3.44 -3.32
CA LEU A 62 -2.42 -3.95 -4.65
C LEU A 62 -2.39 -5.48 -4.69
N ILE A 63 -1.38 -6.10 -4.06
CA ILE A 63 -1.30 -7.56 -4.00
C ILE A 63 -2.48 -8.13 -3.21
N ALA A 64 -2.86 -7.50 -2.11
CA ALA A 64 -4.02 -7.92 -1.34
C ALA A 64 -5.30 -7.91 -2.17
N GLY A 65 -5.46 -6.91 -3.04
CA GLY A 65 -6.62 -6.81 -3.92
C GLY A 65 -6.61 -7.77 -5.09
N LYS A 66 -5.42 -8.18 -5.55
CA LYS A 66 -5.25 -8.98 -6.77
C LYS A 66 -4.96 -10.45 -6.53
N SER A 67 -4.72 -10.87 -5.30
CA SER A 67 -4.28 -12.23 -5.00
C SER A 67 -5.06 -12.83 -3.83
N GLN A 68 -4.81 -14.11 -3.58
CA GLN A 68 -5.35 -14.83 -2.44
C GLN A 68 -4.23 -15.18 -1.46
N ALA A 69 -3.27 -14.28 -1.28
CA ALA A 69 -2.21 -14.44 -0.28
C ALA A 69 -2.83 -14.55 1.12
N SER A 70 -2.25 -15.40 1.97
CA SER A 70 -2.74 -15.55 3.34
C SER A 70 -2.25 -14.43 4.25
N LYS A 71 -1.09 -13.86 3.95
CA LYS A 71 -0.49 -12.81 4.75
C LYS A 71 0.45 -11.98 3.90
N ILE A 72 0.35 -10.66 4.04
CA ILE A 72 1.24 -9.72 3.35
C ILE A 72 1.79 -8.76 4.40
N ILE A 73 3.12 -8.66 4.47
CA ILE A 73 3.82 -7.81 5.42
C ILE A 73 4.64 -6.79 4.66
N GLY A 74 4.38 -5.50 4.90
CA GLY A 74 5.23 -4.44 4.40
C GLY A 74 6.22 -4.02 5.48
N VAL A 75 7.44 -3.72 5.09
CA VAL A 75 8.49 -3.26 5.99
C VAL A 75 9.00 -1.91 5.51
N GLU A 76 8.97 -0.91 6.38
CA GLU A 76 9.40 0.44 6.06
C GLU A 76 10.17 1.02 7.23
N ILE A 77 11.36 1.56 6.96
CA ILE A 77 12.24 2.11 7.97
C ILE A 77 11.96 3.59 8.28
N GLN A 78 11.40 4.33 7.33
CA GLN A 78 11.08 5.75 7.53
C GLN A 78 9.78 5.88 8.33
N GLU A 79 9.88 6.41 9.54
CA GLU A 79 8.77 6.42 10.49
C GLU A 79 7.52 7.15 9.96
N GLU A 80 7.70 8.29 9.31
CA GLU A 80 6.58 9.07 8.77
C GLU A 80 5.85 8.31 7.67
N VAL A 81 6.59 7.64 6.79
CA VAL A 81 6.03 6.85 5.70
C VAL A 81 5.35 5.60 6.25
N TYR A 82 5.99 4.95 7.22
CA TYR A 82 5.42 3.79 7.91
C TYR A 82 4.07 4.13 8.57
N GLU A 83 3.99 5.27 9.24
CA GLU A 83 2.77 5.71 9.90
C GLU A 83 1.65 5.95 8.89
N MET A 84 1.98 6.57 7.77
CA MET A 84 1.01 6.82 6.70
C MET A 84 0.51 5.49 6.09
N ALA A 85 1.40 4.54 5.86
CA ALA A 85 1.03 3.21 5.35
C ALA A 85 0.11 2.48 6.34
N THR A 86 0.39 2.60 7.64
CA THR A 86 -0.44 2.00 8.68
C THR A 86 -1.87 2.55 8.66
N ARG A 87 -2.02 3.84 8.43
CA ARG A 87 -3.35 4.45 8.29
C ARG A 87 -4.07 3.98 7.02
N SER A 88 -3.33 3.81 5.93
CA SER A 88 -3.91 3.30 4.68
C SER A 88 -4.52 1.92 4.84
N VAL A 89 -3.87 1.06 5.60
CA VAL A 89 -4.36 -0.31 5.85
C VAL A 89 -5.70 -0.30 6.58
N LYS A 90 -5.99 0.75 7.34
CA LYS A 90 -7.24 0.88 8.09
C LYS A 90 -8.41 1.41 7.27
N LEU A 91 -8.16 1.85 6.07
CA LEU A 91 -9.22 2.36 5.21
C LEU A 91 -10.12 1.27 4.64
#